data_f2a027e30d3a051b3941726036aac826
#
_entry.id   f2a027e30d3a051b3941726036aac826
#
_cell.length_a   1.000
_cell.length_b   1.000
_cell.length_c   1.000
_cell.angle_alpha   90.00
_cell.angle_beta   90.00
_cell.angle_gamma   90.00
#
_symmetry.space_group_name_H-M   'P 1'
#
loop_
_entity.id
_entity.type
_entity.pdbx_description
1 polymer ?
#
loop_
_entity_poly.entity_id
_entity_poly.type
_entity_poly.pdbx_seq_one_letter_code
_entity_poly.pdbx_strand_id
1 'polypeptide(L)'
;MQTSDTLELLVRKDQLATTILRNSPLGPLAEGSVRIAIENFALTSNNITYAAMGDAMQYWQFYPVADTGDGIAWGRIPVWGFGKVQASRHPGLAVGERLYGYFPMSSAVDLVPVKISEGSFMDASPHRAALHKVYNQYIRCATDPFYTADTEDIQALLRPLFTTSWLIDDFLADNDFFGATVNGAKPVLLLSSASSKTAYGTAFSLAQRANVEVVGLTSPGNVAFCESLGCYHRVLTYDQLSSIAPDAPAIYIDFAGNAPLRKAIHTHCKGLRYSCSIGATHVSEMGGAKDIPGPKATLFFAPAQIKKRSDEWSASVLGQRLVQSWQAFIARVSNPDLPWLNVVHHAGPAAVQASYLSVLGGKGDPRQGHVMNMNE
;
A
#
# COMPACT_ATOMS: atom_id res chain seq x y z
N MET A 1 37.52 -12.68 -4.62
CA MET A 1 36.15 -12.41 -4.12
C MET A 1 35.36 -11.85 -5.30
N GLN A 2 34.38 -12.60 -5.80
CA GLN A 2 33.51 -12.08 -6.84
C GLN A 2 32.64 -10.96 -6.22
N THR A 3 32.83 -9.75 -6.72
CA THR A 3 31.85 -8.66 -6.47
C THR A 3 30.60 -9.04 -7.25
N SER A 4 29.52 -9.33 -6.54
CA SER A 4 28.22 -9.51 -7.17
C SER A 4 27.62 -8.12 -7.42
N ASP A 5 27.14 -7.89 -8.63
CA ASP A 5 26.44 -6.66 -8.95
C ASP A 5 24.96 -6.80 -8.60
N THR A 6 24.32 -5.69 -8.26
CA THR A 6 22.86 -5.59 -8.20
C THR A 6 22.37 -4.78 -9.38
N LEU A 7 21.38 -5.32 -10.07
CA LEU A 7 20.66 -4.61 -11.12
C LEU A 7 19.51 -3.82 -10.50
N GLU A 8 19.40 -2.55 -10.82
CA GLU A 8 18.42 -1.66 -10.21
C GLU A 8 17.73 -0.73 -11.20
N LEU A 9 16.47 -0.40 -10.92
CA LEU A 9 15.74 0.65 -11.60
C LEU A 9 15.81 1.94 -10.78
N LEU A 10 16.43 2.96 -11.36
CA LEU A 10 16.47 4.30 -10.76
C LEU A 10 15.48 5.22 -11.47
N VAL A 11 14.88 6.10 -10.67
CA VAL A 11 13.87 7.07 -11.12
C VAL A 11 14.38 8.47 -10.81
N ARG A 12 14.25 9.38 -11.73
CA ARG A 12 14.59 10.78 -11.51
C ARG A 12 13.53 11.43 -10.62
N LYS A 13 13.94 11.99 -9.46
CA LYS A 13 13.03 12.44 -8.40
C LYS A 13 12.09 13.56 -8.82
N ASP A 14 12.54 14.47 -9.67
CA ASP A 14 11.77 15.61 -10.19
C ASP A 14 11.01 15.29 -11.48
N GLN A 15 11.29 14.13 -12.13
CA GLN A 15 10.66 13.70 -13.36
C GLN A 15 10.48 12.17 -13.38
N LEU A 16 9.42 11.68 -12.71
CA LEU A 16 9.22 10.25 -12.46
C LEU A 16 9.15 9.36 -13.71
N ALA A 17 8.85 9.93 -14.89
CA ALA A 17 8.87 9.21 -16.16
C ALA A 17 10.30 8.98 -16.71
N THR A 18 11.30 9.66 -16.16
CA THR A 18 12.71 9.47 -16.54
C THR A 18 13.34 8.42 -15.65
N THR A 19 13.74 7.31 -16.25
CA THR A 19 14.28 6.14 -15.53
C THR A 19 15.54 5.62 -16.19
N ILE A 20 16.42 5.02 -15.41
CA ILE A 20 17.59 4.28 -15.91
C ILE A 20 17.68 2.91 -15.23
N LEU A 21 18.19 1.94 -15.99
CA LEU A 21 18.61 0.65 -15.49
C LEU A 21 20.12 0.71 -15.25
N ARG A 22 20.55 0.31 -14.05
CA ARG A 22 21.95 0.40 -13.65
C ARG A 22 22.41 -0.88 -12.96
N ASN A 23 23.60 -1.35 -13.33
CA ASN A 23 24.35 -2.30 -12.53
C ASN A 23 25.20 -1.54 -11.50
N SER A 24 25.02 -1.87 -10.24
CA SER A 24 25.76 -1.28 -9.14
C SER A 24 26.54 -2.38 -8.39
N PRO A 25 27.85 -2.21 -8.15
CA PRO A 25 28.60 -3.23 -7.44
C PRO A 25 28.12 -3.31 -5.98
N LEU A 26 27.85 -4.53 -5.54
CA LEU A 26 27.73 -4.85 -4.13
C LEU A 26 29.13 -5.21 -3.63
N GLY A 27 29.66 -4.41 -2.72
CA GLY A 27 30.94 -4.69 -2.09
C GLY A 27 30.96 -6.01 -1.31
N PRO A 28 32.10 -6.36 -0.66
CA PRO A 28 32.14 -7.47 0.27
C PRO A 28 31.10 -7.29 1.38
N LEU A 29 30.33 -8.35 1.67
CA LEU A 29 29.34 -8.30 2.72
C LEU A 29 30.00 -8.02 4.08
N ALA A 30 29.54 -6.98 4.77
CA ALA A 30 30.08 -6.57 6.06
C ALA A 30 29.76 -7.59 7.16
N GLU A 31 30.59 -7.64 8.23
CA GLU A 31 30.32 -8.47 9.42
C GLU A 31 28.96 -8.05 10.04
N GLY A 32 28.18 -9.02 10.46
CA GLY A 32 26.84 -8.79 11.03
C GLY A 32 25.76 -8.46 10.00
N SER A 33 26.08 -8.42 8.70
CA SER A 33 25.12 -8.13 7.63
C SER A 33 24.66 -9.39 6.90
N VAL A 34 23.55 -9.24 6.17
CA VAL A 34 23.02 -10.26 5.26
C VAL A 34 22.74 -9.65 3.89
N ARG A 35 22.97 -10.43 2.82
CA ARG A 35 22.60 -10.10 1.45
C ARG A 35 21.34 -10.83 1.08
N ILE A 36 20.34 -10.09 0.63
CA ILE A 36 19.05 -10.62 0.19
C ILE A 36 18.98 -10.56 -1.33
N ALA A 37 18.77 -11.70 -1.98
CA ALA A 37 18.30 -11.74 -3.36
C ALA A 37 16.80 -11.42 -3.35
N ILE A 38 16.39 -10.39 -4.08
CA ILE A 38 14.99 -10.00 -4.21
C ILE A 38 14.41 -10.81 -5.36
N GLU A 39 13.47 -11.71 -5.05
CA GLU A 39 12.94 -12.66 -6.02
C GLU A 39 11.66 -12.17 -6.69
N ASN A 40 10.76 -11.55 -5.92
CA ASN A 40 9.58 -10.89 -6.47
C ASN A 40 9.17 -9.67 -5.64
N PHE A 41 8.53 -8.72 -6.28
CA PHE A 41 7.93 -7.57 -5.62
C PHE A 41 6.72 -7.06 -6.40
N ALA A 42 5.78 -6.47 -5.69
CA ALA A 42 4.59 -5.88 -6.30
C ALA A 42 4.83 -4.45 -6.76
N LEU A 43 4.23 -4.09 -7.88
CA LEU A 43 4.14 -2.71 -8.36
C LEU A 43 2.68 -2.28 -8.49
N THR A 44 2.33 -1.24 -7.78
CA THR A 44 0.98 -0.67 -7.74
C THR A 44 1.05 0.86 -7.78
N SER A 45 -0.09 1.52 -7.94
CA SER A 45 -0.16 2.99 -7.83
C SER A 45 0.32 3.52 -6.46
N ASN A 46 0.31 2.69 -5.41
CA ASN A 46 0.88 3.06 -4.11
C ASN A 46 2.39 3.33 -4.18
N ASN A 47 3.12 2.61 -5.04
CA ASN A 47 4.55 2.86 -5.25
C ASN A 47 4.80 4.18 -5.96
N ILE A 48 3.89 4.60 -6.84
CA ILE A 48 3.93 5.94 -7.45
C ILE A 48 3.70 7.01 -6.39
N THR A 49 2.81 6.76 -5.42
CA THR A 49 2.63 7.64 -4.25
C THR A 49 3.92 7.75 -3.43
N TYR A 50 4.64 6.64 -3.19
CA TYR A 50 5.94 6.68 -2.51
C TYR A 50 6.95 7.56 -3.26
N ALA A 51 6.98 7.51 -4.59
CA ALA A 51 7.84 8.36 -5.40
C ALA A 51 7.42 9.84 -5.33
N ALA A 52 6.14 10.15 -5.55
CA ALA A 52 5.61 11.50 -5.54
C ALA A 52 5.77 12.19 -4.18
N MET A 53 5.67 11.42 -3.08
CA MET A 53 5.82 11.89 -1.70
C MET A 53 7.23 11.63 -1.13
N GLY A 54 8.16 11.27 -2.00
CA GLY A 54 9.47 10.75 -1.61
C GLY A 54 10.27 11.68 -0.70
N ASP A 55 10.24 12.98 -0.94
CA ASP A 55 10.90 13.97 -0.09
C ASP A 55 10.05 14.30 1.14
N ALA A 56 8.76 14.57 0.97
CA ALA A 56 7.88 14.98 2.06
C ALA A 56 7.70 13.89 3.14
N MET A 57 7.67 12.61 2.73
CA MET A 57 7.50 11.45 3.60
C MET A 57 8.80 10.65 3.78
N GLN A 58 9.92 11.16 3.29
CA GLN A 58 11.25 10.57 3.40
C GLN A 58 11.40 9.18 2.75
N TYR A 59 10.55 8.82 1.78
CA TYR A 59 10.62 7.50 1.15
C TYR A 59 11.91 7.28 0.36
N TRP A 60 12.51 8.33 -0.24
CA TRP A 60 13.81 8.24 -0.91
C TRP A 60 14.97 7.87 0.03
N GLN A 61 14.80 8.09 1.33
CA GLN A 61 15.85 7.84 2.31
C GLN A 61 15.93 6.36 2.72
N PHE A 62 14.92 5.53 2.40
CA PHE A 62 15.00 4.10 2.68
C PHE A 62 16.11 3.41 1.88
N TYR A 63 16.36 3.88 0.66
CA TYR A 63 17.38 3.34 -0.23
C TYR A 63 18.06 4.48 -0.99
N PRO A 64 18.94 5.25 -0.33
CA PRO A 64 19.60 6.40 -0.94
C PRO A 64 20.47 5.97 -2.12
N VAL A 65 20.46 6.74 -3.18
CA VAL A 65 21.33 6.56 -4.35
C VAL A 65 22.55 7.42 -4.14
N ALA A 66 23.75 6.83 -4.30
CA ALA A 66 24.99 7.59 -4.32
C ALA A 66 25.00 8.53 -5.55
N ASP A 67 25.69 9.66 -5.42
CA ASP A 67 25.87 10.60 -6.52
C ASP A 67 26.41 9.86 -7.76
N THR A 68 25.71 10.02 -8.86
CA THR A 68 26.05 9.42 -10.16
C THR A 68 27.03 10.26 -10.96
N GLY A 69 27.35 11.49 -10.51
CA GLY A 69 28.25 12.42 -11.16
C GLY A 69 27.64 13.13 -12.39
N ASP A 70 26.36 12.89 -12.70
CA ASP A 70 25.62 13.52 -13.80
C ASP A 70 24.79 14.73 -13.36
N GLY A 71 24.84 15.08 -12.08
CA GLY A 71 24.08 16.17 -11.49
C GLY A 71 22.56 15.89 -11.35
N ILE A 72 22.12 14.66 -11.62
CA ILE A 72 20.71 14.26 -11.54
C ILE A 72 20.41 13.64 -10.19
N ALA A 73 19.32 14.07 -9.56
CA ALA A 73 18.83 13.49 -8.31
C ALA A 73 18.04 12.19 -8.60
N TRP A 74 18.74 11.07 -8.59
CA TRP A 74 18.13 9.75 -8.72
C TRP A 74 17.59 9.21 -7.38
N GLY A 75 16.53 8.40 -7.45
CA GLY A 75 15.93 7.73 -6.32
C GLY A 75 15.61 6.27 -6.61
N ARG A 76 15.55 5.45 -5.57
CA ARG A 76 15.01 4.09 -5.59
C ARG A 76 13.63 4.12 -4.98
N ILE A 77 12.63 3.72 -5.75
CA ILE A 77 11.26 3.57 -5.22
C ILE A 77 11.21 2.29 -4.39
N PRO A 78 10.79 2.36 -3.13
CA PRO A 78 10.62 1.16 -2.32
C PRO A 78 9.37 0.36 -2.75
N VAL A 79 9.47 -0.95 -2.61
CA VAL A 79 8.44 -1.92 -2.98
C VAL A 79 8.27 -2.98 -1.90
N TRP A 80 7.09 -3.55 -1.79
CA TRP A 80 6.84 -4.71 -0.94
C TRP A 80 6.99 -5.99 -1.75
N GLY A 81 7.66 -6.98 -1.17
CA GLY A 81 7.93 -8.22 -1.87
C GLY A 81 8.61 -9.27 -1.03
N PHE A 82 9.12 -10.27 -1.69
CA PHE A 82 9.79 -11.41 -1.10
C PHE A 82 11.22 -11.53 -1.61
N GLY A 83 12.09 -11.93 -0.72
CA GLY A 83 13.48 -12.20 -1.03
C GLY A 83 14.01 -13.36 -0.20
N LYS A 84 15.20 -13.82 -0.58
CA LYS A 84 15.86 -14.94 0.05
C LYS A 84 17.25 -14.54 0.52
N VAL A 85 17.64 -14.94 1.71
CA VAL A 85 19.03 -14.74 2.20
C VAL A 85 19.99 -15.46 1.27
N GLN A 86 20.73 -14.71 0.46
CA GLN A 86 21.73 -15.22 -0.47
C GLN A 86 23.08 -15.46 0.19
N ALA A 87 23.45 -14.54 1.10
CA ALA A 87 24.67 -14.64 1.89
C ALA A 87 24.44 -14.05 3.28
N SER A 88 25.07 -14.63 4.29
CA SER A 88 24.93 -14.18 5.67
C SER A 88 26.30 -14.14 6.35
N ARG A 89 26.57 -13.02 7.03
CA ARG A 89 27.62 -12.86 8.03
C ARG A 89 27.03 -12.56 9.41
N HIS A 90 25.73 -12.90 9.60
CA HIS A 90 25.04 -12.75 10.86
C HIS A 90 24.61 -14.13 11.40
N PRO A 91 24.97 -14.50 12.65
CA PRO A 91 24.72 -15.85 13.18
C PRO A 91 23.21 -16.18 13.34
N GLY A 92 22.34 -15.18 13.43
CA GLY A 92 20.90 -15.35 13.64
C GLY A 92 20.07 -15.50 12.35
N LEU A 93 20.68 -15.44 11.17
CA LEU A 93 20.00 -15.56 9.88
C LEU A 93 20.77 -16.52 8.96
N ALA A 94 20.11 -17.57 8.52
CA ALA A 94 20.71 -18.58 7.67
C ALA A 94 20.52 -18.28 6.17
N VAL A 95 21.48 -18.68 5.35
CA VAL A 95 21.33 -18.68 3.89
C VAL A 95 20.14 -19.56 3.52
N GLY A 96 19.32 -19.08 2.60
CA GLY A 96 18.11 -19.75 2.16
C GLY A 96 16.82 -19.31 2.87
N GLU A 97 16.89 -18.55 3.97
CA GLU A 97 15.69 -18.05 4.62
C GLU A 97 14.91 -17.11 3.69
N ARG A 98 13.59 -17.31 3.66
CA ARG A 98 12.64 -16.50 2.90
C ARG A 98 12.07 -15.38 3.76
N LEU A 99 12.05 -14.17 3.21
CA LEU A 99 11.69 -12.96 3.92
C LEU A 99 10.64 -12.16 3.13
N TYR A 100 9.67 -11.59 3.84
CA TYR A 100 8.80 -10.56 3.33
C TYR A 100 9.26 -9.20 3.88
N GLY A 101 9.32 -8.18 3.03
CA GLY A 101 9.76 -6.86 3.48
C GLY A 101 9.64 -5.75 2.45
N TYR A 102 10.17 -4.60 2.86
CA TYR A 102 10.20 -3.37 2.07
C TYR A 102 11.58 -3.25 1.42
N PHE A 103 11.65 -3.49 0.11
CA PHE A 103 12.87 -3.61 -0.68
C PHE A 103 13.02 -2.46 -1.68
N PRO A 104 14.22 -2.21 -2.24
CA PRO A 104 14.36 -1.37 -3.42
C PRO A 104 13.91 -2.14 -4.68
N MET A 105 13.58 -1.44 -5.76
CA MET A 105 13.42 -2.07 -7.09
C MET A 105 14.79 -2.48 -7.65
N SER A 106 15.33 -3.56 -7.11
CA SER A 106 16.64 -4.11 -7.48
C SER A 106 16.68 -5.63 -7.37
N SER A 107 17.73 -6.25 -7.89
CA SER A 107 17.91 -7.71 -7.80
C SER A 107 18.42 -8.18 -6.43
N ALA A 108 19.12 -7.31 -5.68
CA ALA A 108 19.64 -7.63 -4.36
C ALA A 108 19.83 -6.39 -3.48
N VAL A 109 19.90 -6.61 -2.17
CA VAL A 109 20.17 -5.57 -1.17
C VAL A 109 20.90 -6.16 0.03
N ASP A 110 21.80 -5.37 0.64
CA ASP A 110 22.45 -5.71 1.91
C ASP A 110 21.67 -5.05 3.06
N LEU A 111 21.43 -5.80 4.14
CA LEU A 111 20.74 -5.36 5.34
C LEU A 111 21.62 -5.57 6.57
N VAL A 112 21.38 -4.77 7.61
CA VAL A 112 22.05 -4.88 8.92
C VAL A 112 21.05 -5.33 9.97
N PRO A 113 20.85 -6.65 10.17
CA PRO A 113 19.81 -7.18 11.05
C PRO A 113 20.10 -6.88 12.53
N VAL A 114 19.09 -6.40 13.22
CA VAL A 114 19.05 -6.25 14.68
C VAL A 114 17.70 -6.68 15.23
N LYS A 115 17.56 -6.83 16.54
CA LYS A 115 16.33 -7.25 17.21
C LYS A 115 15.71 -8.49 16.57
N ILE A 116 16.55 -9.47 16.32
CA ILE A 116 16.13 -10.71 15.69
C ILE A 116 15.25 -11.50 16.66
N SER A 117 14.13 -11.94 16.17
CA SER A 117 13.19 -12.85 16.81
C SER A 117 12.92 -14.05 15.91
N GLU A 118 12.10 -14.99 16.37
CA GLU A 118 11.65 -16.10 15.55
C GLU A 118 10.85 -15.62 14.33
N GLY A 119 10.06 -14.55 14.46
CA GLY A 119 9.15 -14.06 13.40
C GLY A 119 9.73 -12.94 12.54
N SER A 120 10.75 -12.19 12.98
CA SER A 120 11.21 -11.01 12.25
C SER A 120 12.53 -10.47 12.75
N PHE A 121 13.08 -9.53 11.99
CA PHE A 121 14.18 -8.66 12.44
C PHE A 121 13.97 -7.23 11.92
N MET A 122 14.76 -6.29 12.45
CA MET A 122 14.77 -4.90 11.98
C MET A 122 16.08 -4.64 11.23
N ASP A 123 16.01 -3.86 10.15
CA ASP A 123 17.21 -3.31 9.51
C ASP A 123 17.69 -2.06 10.26
N ALA A 124 18.94 -2.08 10.71
CA ALA A 124 19.60 -0.98 11.39
C ALA A 124 20.61 -0.23 10.52
N SER A 125 20.48 -0.30 9.20
CA SER A 125 21.30 0.52 8.31
C SER A 125 21.27 1.99 8.74
N PRO A 126 22.42 2.68 8.83
CA PRO A 126 22.50 4.01 9.45
C PRO A 126 21.52 5.05 8.86
N HIS A 127 21.32 5.02 7.55
CA HIS A 127 20.39 5.92 6.86
C HIS A 127 18.91 5.69 7.19
N ARG A 128 18.58 4.55 7.85
CA ARG A 128 17.21 4.20 8.24
C ARG A 128 16.87 4.51 9.70
N ALA A 129 17.85 4.91 10.50
CA ALA A 129 17.70 5.08 11.95
C ALA A 129 16.58 6.07 12.33
N ALA A 130 16.39 7.15 11.54
CA ALA A 130 15.36 8.17 11.76
C ALA A 130 14.04 7.86 11.06
N LEU A 131 13.97 6.81 10.23
CA LEU A 131 12.79 6.51 9.42
C LEU A 131 11.78 5.67 10.19
N HIS A 132 10.53 5.64 9.69
CA HIS A 132 9.45 4.96 10.37
C HIS A 132 9.69 3.45 10.46
N LYS A 133 9.64 2.89 11.66
CA LYS A 133 10.05 1.51 12.00
C LYS A 133 9.29 0.42 11.25
N VAL A 134 8.05 0.67 10.87
CA VAL A 134 7.21 -0.30 10.13
C VAL A 134 7.87 -0.74 8.81
N TYR A 135 8.59 0.15 8.15
CA TYR A 135 9.28 -0.15 6.88
C TYR A 135 10.67 -0.76 7.06
N ASN A 136 11.17 -0.81 8.30
CA ASN A 136 12.47 -1.41 8.64
C ASN A 136 12.34 -2.87 9.09
N GLN A 137 11.11 -3.38 9.23
CA GLN A 137 10.86 -4.74 9.68
C GLN A 137 10.84 -5.71 8.50
N TYR A 138 11.57 -6.80 8.63
CA TYR A 138 11.58 -7.94 7.70
C TYR A 138 11.00 -9.15 8.40
N ILE A 139 10.00 -9.76 7.80
CA ILE A 139 9.24 -10.88 8.37
C ILE A 139 9.82 -12.19 7.84
N ARG A 140 10.06 -13.16 8.71
CA ARG A 140 10.53 -14.50 8.38
C ARG A 140 9.32 -15.35 7.96
N CYS A 141 9.24 -15.71 6.68
CA CYS A 141 8.06 -16.39 6.12
C CYS A 141 7.74 -17.73 6.81
N ALA A 142 8.76 -18.42 7.34
CA ALA A 142 8.58 -19.72 7.99
C ALA A 142 7.65 -19.68 9.22
N THR A 143 7.54 -18.53 9.89
CA THR A 143 6.72 -18.36 11.10
C THR A 143 5.66 -17.26 10.94
N ASP A 144 5.50 -16.70 9.74
CA ASP A 144 4.56 -15.64 9.47
C ASP A 144 3.13 -16.19 9.26
N PRO A 145 2.16 -15.90 10.14
CA PRO A 145 0.80 -16.40 9.99
C PRO A 145 0.02 -15.82 8.81
N PHE A 146 0.55 -14.77 8.15
CA PHE A 146 0.01 -14.24 6.89
C PHE A 146 0.50 -15.03 5.68
N TYR A 147 1.62 -15.73 5.82
CA TYR A 147 2.32 -16.31 4.69
C TYR A 147 1.73 -17.66 4.25
N THR A 148 1.48 -17.76 2.95
CA THR A 148 1.21 -19.01 2.25
C THR A 148 1.91 -18.93 0.90
N ALA A 149 2.73 -19.93 0.57
CA ALA A 149 3.53 -19.94 -0.67
C ALA A 149 2.67 -19.77 -1.92
N ASP A 150 1.52 -20.45 -1.98
CA ASP A 150 0.60 -20.41 -3.14
C ASP A 150 -0.04 -19.03 -3.37
N THR A 151 0.03 -18.14 -2.41
CA THR A 151 -0.57 -16.78 -2.49
C THR A 151 0.47 -15.66 -2.42
N GLU A 152 1.75 -15.95 -2.58
CA GLU A 152 2.85 -14.97 -2.46
C GLU A 152 2.63 -13.73 -3.31
N ASP A 153 2.27 -13.90 -4.57
CA ASP A 153 2.02 -12.78 -5.49
C ASP A 153 0.91 -11.86 -4.99
N ILE A 154 -0.19 -12.47 -4.52
CA ILE A 154 -1.32 -11.73 -3.97
C ILE A 154 -0.91 -11.04 -2.65
N GLN A 155 -0.08 -11.68 -1.84
CA GLN A 155 0.45 -11.09 -0.62
C GLN A 155 1.34 -9.90 -0.92
N ALA A 156 2.26 -9.99 -1.87
CA ALA A 156 3.10 -8.87 -2.29
C ALA A 156 2.25 -7.67 -2.73
N LEU A 157 1.20 -7.93 -3.52
CA LEU A 157 0.30 -6.92 -4.07
C LEU A 157 -0.64 -6.29 -3.04
N LEU A 158 -1.21 -7.08 -2.14
CA LEU A 158 -2.36 -6.67 -1.35
C LEU A 158 -2.10 -6.55 0.15
N ARG A 159 -1.14 -7.26 0.72
CA ARG A 159 -0.92 -7.26 2.17
C ARG A 159 -0.73 -5.85 2.77
N PRO A 160 0.13 -4.96 2.22
CA PRO A 160 0.29 -3.63 2.77
C PRO A 160 -0.96 -2.76 2.59
N LEU A 161 -1.67 -2.94 1.47
CA LEU A 161 -2.88 -2.19 1.16
C LEU A 161 -4.05 -2.66 2.03
N PHE A 162 -4.21 -3.98 2.21
CA PHE A 162 -5.25 -4.56 3.06
C PHE A 162 -5.05 -4.18 4.53
N THR A 163 -3.82 -4.17 5.02
CA THR A 163 -3.53 -3.70 6.39
C THR A 163 -4.06 -2.28 6.59
N THR A 164 -3.82 -1.39 5.62
CA THR A 164 -4.37 -0.02 5.64
C THR A 164 -5.89 -0.03 5.58
N SER A 165 -6.47 -0.85 4.71
CA SER A 165 -7.92 -0.99 4.54
C SER A 165 -8.62 -1.44 5.81
N TRP A 166 -8.09 -2.46 6.47
CA TRP A 166 -8.60 -2.96 7.74
C TRP A 166 -8.51 -1.92 8.86
N LEU A 167 -7.40 -1.17 8.90
CA LEU A 167 -7.21 -0.10 9.89
C LEU A 167 -8.15 1.09 9.66
N ILE A 168 -8.56 1.36 8.41
CA ILE A 168 -9.59 2.37 8.12
C ILE A 168 -10.93 1.93 8.68
N ASP A 169 -11.34 0.68 8.46
CA ASP A 169 -12.56 0.12 9.02
C ASP A 169 -12.56 0.17 10.56
N ASP A 170 -11.45 -0.27 11.17
CA ASP A 170 -11.27 -0.22 12.62
C ASP A 170 -11.33 1.22 13.15
N PHE A 171 -10.67 2.17 12.49
CA PHE A 171 -10.68 3.57 12.87
C PHE A 171 -12.09 4.19 12.81
N LEU A 172 -12.86 3.90 11.78
CA LEU A 172 -14.23 4.41 11.67
C LEU A 172 -15.12 3.85 12.77
N ALA A 173 -15.00 2.55 13.05
CA ALA A 173 -15.73 1.90 14.13
C ALA A 173 -15.32 2.37 15.52
N ASP A 174 -14.04 2.58 15.73
CA ASP A 174 -13.46 3.10 16.98
C ASP A 174 -13.97 4.52 17.32
N ASN A 175 -14.34 5.28 16.32
CA ASN A 175 -14.93 6.62 16.46
C ASN A 175 -16.47 6.61 16.30
N ASP A 176 -17.13 5.46 16.50
CA ASP A 176 -18.59 5.32 16.36
C ASP A 176 -19.12 5.96 15.06
N PHE A 177 -18.39 5.73 13.97
CA PHE A 177 -18.73 6.34 12.65
C PHE A 177 -19.02 7.85 12.75
N PHE A 178 -18.34 8.54 13.65
CA PHE A 178 -18.46 9.99 13.89
C PHE A 178 -19.92 10.45 14.12
N GLY A 179 -20.71 9.62 14.80
CA GLY A 179 -22.11 9.87 15.07
C GLY A 179 -22.97 9.91 13.80
N ALA A 180 -22.54 9.24 12.73
CA ALA A 180 -23.32 9.15 11.49
C ALA A 180 -24.48 8.14 11.60
N THR A 181 -24.59 7.37 12.68
CA THR A 181 -25.79 6.57 12.97
C THR A 181 -26.83 7.49 13.60
N VAL A 182 -27.85 7.88 12.86
CA VAL A 182 -28.89 8.83 13.31
C VAL A 182 -30.24 8.15 13.22
N ASN A 183 -30.99 8.13 14.33
CA ASN A 183 -32.34 7.56 14.41
C ASN A 183 -32.47 6.14 13.85
N GLY A 184 -31.43 5.30 13.99
CA GLY A 184 -31.39 3.96 13.45
C GLY A 184 -31.12 3.86 11.94
N ALA A 185 -30.93 4.98 11.24
CA ALA A 185 -30.51 4.99 9.85
C ALA A 185 -29.03 4.59 9.74
N LYS A 186 -28.72 3.76 8.74
CA LYS A 186 -27.35 3.35 8.45
C LYS A 186 -26.57 4.52 7.82
N PRO A 187 -25.36 4.83 8.31
CA PRO A 187 -24.50 5.79 7.63
C PRO A 187 -24.12 5.32 6.24
N VAL A 188 -24.11 6.24 5.29
CA VAL A 188 -23.64 6.02 3.93
C VAL A 188 -22.14 6.28 3.87
N LEU A 189 -21.36 5.24 3.59
CA LEU A 189 -19.91 5.32 3.48
C LEU A 189 -19.52 5.44 2.00
N LEU A 190 -19.11 6.64 1.59
CA LEU A 190 -18.76 6.97 0.21
C LEU A 190 -17.27 6.75 0.00
N LEU A 191 -16.90 5.76 -0.80
CA LEU A 191 -15.50 5.42 -1.11
C LEU A 191 -15.18 5.85 -2.55
N SER A 192 -14.34 6.88 -2.73
CA SER A 192 -13.86 7.24 -4.07
C SER A 192 -12.83 6.25 -4.60
N SER A 193 -12.58 6.26 -5.92
CA SER A 193 -11.71 5.29 -6.58
C SER A 193 -12.02 3.83 -6.20
N ALA A 194 -13.30 3.47 -6.23
CA ALA A 194 -13.79 2.16 -5.76
C ALA A 194 -13.11 0.95 -6.41
N SER A 195 -12.53 1.12 -7.60
CA SER A 195 -11.75 0.09 -8.30
C SER A 195 -10.32 -0.08 -7.76
N SER A 196 -9.83 0.83 -6.90
CA SER A 196 -8.48 0.74 -6.35
C SER A 196 -8.38 -0.33 -5.26
N LYS A 197 -7.21 -0.96 -5.17
CA LYS A 197 -6.96 -2.10 -4.28
C LYS A 197 -7.21 -1.76 -2.80
N THR A 198 -6.84 -0.57 -2.37
CA THR A 198 -7.10 -0.12 -0.98
C THR A 198 -8.59 0.17 -0.77
N ALA A 199 -9.28 0.76 -1.75
CA ALA A 199 -10.71 1.06 -1.62
C ALA A 199 -11.55 -0.22 -1.52
N TYR A 200 -11.35 -1.20 -2.41
CA TYR A 200 -12.12 -2.43 -2.31
C TYR A 200 -11.73 -3.30 -1.09
N GLY A 201 -10.48 -3.25 -0.63
CA GLY A 201 -10.10 -3.88 0.63
C GLY A 201 -10.82 -3.24 1.83
N THR A 202 -10.96 -1.91 1.83
CA THR A 202 -11.76 -1.18 2.84
C THR A 202 -13.24 -1.55 2.73
N ALA A 203 -13.79 -1.59 1.52
CA ALA A 203 -15.17 -1.99 1.29
C ALA A 203 -15.44 -3.42 1.78
N PHE A 204 -14.51 -4.36 1.54
CA PHE A 204 -14.61 -5.72 2.04
C PHE A 204 -14.71 -5.76 3.57
N SER A 205 -13.88 -5.01 4.27
CA SER A 205 -13.93 -4.95 5.74
C SER A 205 -15.23 -4.31 6.25
N LEU A 206 -15.63 -3.17 5.66
CA LEU A 206 -16.85 -2.46 6.04
C LEU A 206 -18.13 -3.25 5.72
N ALA A 207 -18.15 -4.02 4.64
CA ALA A 207 -19.31 -4.84 4.26
C ALA A 207 -19.62 -5.98 5.24
N GLN A 208 -18.68 -6.34 6.12
CA GLN A 208 -18.92 -7.27 7.22
C GLN A 208 -19.80 -6.67 8.34
N ARG A 209 -20.07 -5.36 8.29
CA ARG A 209 -20.85 -4.62 9.27
C ARG A 209 -22.29 -4.47 8.80
N ALA A 210 -23.24 -5.01 9.55
CA ALA A 210 -24.67 -4.95 9.19
C ALA A 210 -25.29 -3.53 9.26
N ASN A 211 -24.60 -2.61 9.95
CA ASN A 211 -25.13 -1.29 10.30
C ASN A 211 -24.62 -0.13 9.43
N VAL A 212 -23.99 -0.41 8.30
CA VAL A 212 -23.50 0.61 7.36
C VAL A 212 -23.93 0.32 5.93
N GLU A 213 -23.98 1.34 5.08
CA GLU A 213 -24.15 1.21 3.64
C GLU A 213 -22.84 1.63 2.95
N VAL A 214 -22.19 0.72 2.23
CA VAL A 214 -20.93 0.96 1.52
C VAL A 214 -21.24 1.30 0.06
N VAL A 215 -20.91 2.51 -0.36
CA VAL A 215 -21.13 3.02 -1.72
C VAL A 215 -19.81 3.28 -2.40
N GLY A 216 -19.52 2.58 -3.48
CA GLY A 216 -18.34 2.78 -4.30
C GLY A 216 -18.58 3.85 -5.36
N LEU A 217 -17.70 4.85 -5.41
CA LEU A 217 -17.70 5.88 -6.45
C LEU A 217 -16.54 5.61 -7.42
N THR A 218 -16.84 5.49 -8.71
CA THR A 218 -15.84 5.12 -9.72
C THR A 218 -16.10 5.78 -11.07
N SER A 219 -15.19 5.59 -12.02
CA SER A 219 -15.39 5.99 -13.41
C SER A 219 -16.34 4.99 -14.14
N PRO A 220 -17.05 5.40 -15.20
CA PRO A 220 -18.01 4.54 -15.91
C PRO A 220 -17.41 3.20 -16.37
N GLY A 221 -16.18 3.20 -16.85
CA GLY A 221 -15.50 1.98 -17.32
C GLY A 221 -15.20 0.95 -16.23
N ASN A 222 -15.25 1.32 -14.96
CA ASN A 222 -14.94 0.44 -13.83
C ASN A 222 -16.18 -0.03 -13.05
N VAL A 223 -17.38 0.39 -13.43
CA VAL A 223 -18.63 0.06 -12.71
C VAL A 223 -18.82 -1.45 -12.63
N ALA A 224 -18.80 -2.14 -13.77
CA ALA A 224 -18.99 -3.58 -13.82
C ALA A 224 -17.96 -4.36 -12.99
N PHE A 225 -16.71 -3.88 -12.96
CA PHE A 225 -15.68 -4.45 -12.08
C PHE A 225 -16.03 -4.26 -10.62
N CYS A 226 -16.36 -3.04 -10.19
CA CYS A 226 -16.69 -2.76 -8.80
C CYS A 226 -17.92 -3.54 -8.32
N GLU A 227 -18.93 -3.71 -9.17
CA GLU A 227 -20.11 -4.53 -8.90
C GLU A 227 -19.76 -6.01 -8.73
N SER A 228 -18.86 -6.54 -9.59
CA SER A 228 -18.41 -7.93 -9.53
C SER A 228 -17.65 -8.29 -8.26
N LEU A 229 -17.09 -7.30 -7.56
CA LEU A 229 -16.40 -7.51 -6.28
C LEU A 229 -17.38 -7.97 -5.17
N GLY A 230 -18.65 -7.56 -5.23
CA GLY A 230 -19.69 -7.96 -4.27
C GLY A 230 -19.49 -7.41 -2.85
N CYS A 231 -18.59 -6.43 -2.67
CA CYS A 231 -18.33 -5.78 -1.38
C CYS A 231 -18.89 -4.35 -1.28
N TYR A 232 -19.48 -3.83 -2.35
CA TYR A 232 -20.24 -2.58 -2.36
C TYR A 232 -21.73 -2.88 -2.33
N HIS A 233 -22.49 -2.17 -1.52
CA HIS A 233 -23.95 -2.24 -1.54
C HIS A 233 -24.52 -1.53 -2.76
N ARG A 234 -23.85 -0.44 -3.19
CA ARG A 234 -24.12 0.27 -4.45
C ARG A 234 -22.80 0.70 -5.08
N VAL A 235 -22.78 0.74 -6.42
CA VAL A 235 -21.71 1.34 -7.19
C VAL A 235 -22.29 2.46 -8.03
N LEU A 236 -21.69 3.64 -7.96
CA LEU A 236 -22.12 4.84 -8.66
C LEU A 236 -20.96 5.44 -9.45
N THR A 237 -21.26 6.05 -10.57
CA THR A 237 -20.29 6.92 -11.24
C THR A 237 -20.22 8.29 -10.55
N TYR A 238 -19.14 9.02 -10.77
CA TYR A 238 -18.93 10.31 -10.11
C TYR A 238 -20.00 11.36 -10.43
N ASP A 239 -20.68 11.26 -11.57
CA ASP A 239 -21.80 12.12 -11.99
C ASP A 239 -23.16 11.72 -11.39
N GLN A 240 -23.23 10.53 -10.76
CA GLN A 240 -24.45 10.02 -10.13
C GLN A 240 -24.60 10.39 -8.64
N LEU A 241 -23.84 11.35 -8.15
CA LEU A 241 -23.92 11.81 -6.74
C LEU A 241 -25.34 12.24 -6.34
N SER A 242 -26.15 12.73 -7.29
CA SER A 242 -27.53 13.14 -7.04
C SER A 242 -28.45 11.99 -6.60
N SER A 243 -28.05 10.73 -6.81
CA SER A 243 -28.79 9.55 -6.32
C SER A 243 -28.61 9.31 -4.82
N ILE A 244 -27.74 10.04 -4.16
CA ILE A 244 -27.54 10.02 -2.71
C ILE A 244 -28.37 11.16 -2.13
N ALA A 245 -29.23 10.85 -1.14
CA ALA A 245 -30.02 11.87 -0.48
C ALA A 245 -29.10 12.91 0.19
N PRO A 246 -29.26 14.21 -0.07
CA PRO A 246 -28.33 15.23 0.44
C PRO A 246 -28.18 15.23 1.97
N ASP A 247 -29.26 14.96 2.69
CA ASP A 247 -29.27 14.96 4.16
C ASP A 247 -28.97 13.57 4.77
N ALA A 248 -28.67 12.56 3.94
CA ALA A 248 -28.29 11.24 4.44
C ALA A 248 -27.02 11.38 5.31
N PRO A 249 -27.01 10.77 6.52
CA PRO A 249 -25.80 10.74 7.33
C PRO A 249 -24.69 10.01 6.57
N ALA A 250 -23.61 10.71 6.24
CA ALA A 250 -22.58 10.18 5.37
C ALA A 250 -21.16 10.38 5.93
N ILE A 251 -20.27 9.50 5.50
CA ILE A 251 -18.82 9.61 5.68
C ILE A 251 -18.18 9.49 4.31
N TYR A 252 -17.25 10.38 4.00
CA TYR A 252 -16.48 10.30 2.77
C TYR A 252 -15.07 9.77 3.04
N ILE A 253 -14.67 8.73 2.32
CA ILE A 253 -13.35 8.11 2.37
C ILE A 253 -12.69 8.34 1.02
N ASP A 254 -11.78 9.30 0.99
CA ASP A 254 -11.18 9.81 -0.24
C ASP A 254 -9.90 9.06 -0.60
N PHE A 255 -10.01 8.08 -1.49
CA PHE A 255 -8.87 7.39 -2.10
C PHE A 255 -8.41 8.06 -3.41
N ALA A 256 -9.26 8.89 -4.03
CA ALA A 256 -8.96 9.52 -5.31
C ALA A 256 -7.99 10.70 -5.17
N GLY A 257 -8.04 11.42 -4.05
CA GLY A 257 -7.31 12.66 -3.86
C GLY A 257 -7.71 13.76 -4.86
N ASN A 258 -8.91 13.66 -5.46
CA ASN A 258 -9.39 14.57 -6.51
C ASN A 258 -10.16 15.75 -5.87
N ALA A 259 -9.57 16.95 -5.91
CA ALA A 259 -10.14 18.15 -5.28
C ALA A 259 -11.52 18.56 -5.85
N PRO A 260 -11.76 18.57 -7.17
CA PRO A 260 -13.10 18.78 -7.74
C PRO A 260 -14.14 17.79 -7.23
N LEU A 261 -13.83 16.49 -7.19
CA LEU A 261 -14.73 15.46 -6.67
C LEU A 261 -15.03 15.68 -5.20
N ARG A 262 -14.00 15.94 -4.38
CA ARG A 262 -14.17 16.25 -2.95
C ARG A 262 -15.10 17.43 -2.75
N LYS A 263 -14.92 18.52 -3.51
CA LYS A 263 -15.79 19.69 -3.47
C LYS A 263 -17.22 19.33 -3.84
N ALA A 264 -17.43 18.54 -4.89
CA ALA A 264 -18.77 18.11 -5.32
C ALA A 264 -19.48 17.29 -4.24
N ILE A 265 -18.80 16.30 -3.63
CA ILE A 265 -19.34 15.47 -2.55
C ILE A 265 -19.71 16.33 -1.34
N HIS A 266 -18.81 17.19 -0.87
CA HIS A 266 -19.07 18.06 0.27
C HIS A 266 -20.18 19.06 0.03
N THR A 267 -20.35 19.54 -1.20
CA THR A 267 -21.42 20.47 -1.56
C THR A 267 -22.76 19.75 -1.62
N HIS A 268 -22.80 18.53 -2.14
CA HIS A 268 -24.02 17.75 -2.30
C HIS A 268 -24.46 17.12 -0.97
N CYS A 269 -23.56 16.42 -0.26
CA CYS A 269 -23.88 15.68 0.97
C CYS A 269 -23.88 16.59 2.20
N LYS A 270 -24.99 17.27 2.46
CA LYS A 270 -25.16 18.16 3.63
C LYS A 270 -25.13 17.39 4.95
N GLY A 271 -25.53 16.11 4.92
CA GLY A 271 -25.45 15.18 6.06
C GLY A 271 -24.06 14.60 6.32
N LEU A 272 -23.01 15.09 5.64
CA LEU A 272 -21.65 14.60 5.80
C LEU A 272 -21.13 14.86 7.23
N ARG A 273 -20.73 13.78 7.94
CA ARG A 273 -20.23 13.83 9.33
C ARG A 273 -18.72 13.81 9.42
N TYR A 274 -18.07 13.14 8.49
CA TYR A 274 -16.61 13.03 8.47
C TYR A 274 -16.08 12.91 7.04
N SER A 275 -14.89 13.45 6.80
CA SER A 275 -14.17 13.34 5.53
C SER A 275 -12.77 12.83 5.81
N CYS A 276 -12.48 11.62 5.33
CA CYS A 276 -11.23 10.90 5.55
C CYS A 276 -10.39 10.91 4.28
N SER A 277 -9.22 11.49 4.30
CA SER A 277 -8.28 11.48 3.17
C SER A 277 -7.28 10.34 3.33
N ILE A 278 -7.19 9.47 2.32
CA ILE A 278 -6.30 8.31 2.32
C ILE A 278 -5.14 8.58 1.37
N GLY A 279 -3.92 8.53 1.91
CA GLY A 279 -2.73 8.86 1.15
C GLY A 279 -2.54 10.36 0.94
N ALA A 280 -1.30 10.73 0.66
CA ALA A 280 -0.86 12.12 0.65
C ALA A 280 -0.63 12.67 -0.76
N THR A 281 -1.28 12.13 -1.79
CA THR A 281 -1.09 12.57 -3.18
C THR A 281 -1.30 14.08 -3.37
N HIS A 282 -1.92 14.74 -2.39
CA HIS A 282 -2.18 16.17 -2.44
C HIS A 282 -2.03 16.86 -1.07
N VAL A 283 -0.90 16.66 -0.37
CA VAL A 283 -0.61 17.42 0.88
C VAL A 283 -0.65 18.93 0.61
N SER A 284 -0.22 19.38 -0.57
CA SER A 284 -0.34 20.78 -1.01
C SER A 284 -1.79 21.24 -1.22
N GLU A 285 -2.71 20.32 -1.53
CA GLU A 285 -4.13 20.64 -1.75
C GLU A 285 -4.98 20.54 -0.47
N MET A 286 -4.47 19.96 0.62
CA MET A 286 -5.14 20.04 1.92
C MET A 286 -5.25 21.50 2.44
N GLY A 287 -4.38 22.39 1.96
CA GLY A 287 -4.44 23.83 2.23
C GLY A 287 -5.42 24.63 1.35
N GLY A 288 -5.87 24.07 0.21
CA GLY A 288 -6.79 24.72 -0.72
C GLY A 288 -8.29 24.63 -0.35
N ALA A 289 -8.61 23.99 0.78
CA ALA A 289 -9.98 23.69 1.18
C ALA A 289 -10.68 24.81 1.98
N LYS A 290 -10.26 26.06 1.87
CA LYS A 290 -10.84 27.17 2.69
C LYS A 290 -12.34 27.40 2.40
N ASP A 291 -12.86 26.92 1.25
CA ASP A 291 -14.22 27.16 0.79
C ASP A 291 -15.04 25.87 0.53
N ILE A 292 -14.65 24.74 1.13
CA ILE A 292 -15.41 23.49 0.99
C ILE A 292 -16.34 23.36 2.19
N PRO A 293 -17.68 23.22 2.00
CA PRO A 293 -18.63 23.10 3.09
C PRO A 293 -18.48 21.76 3.85
N GLY A 294 -19.01 21.70 5.08
CA GLY A 294 -19.03 20.49 5.90
C GLY A 294 -17.73 20.24 6.67
N PRO A 295 -17.47 19.01 7.11
CA PRO A 295 -16.32 18.68 7.93
C PRO A 295 -15.01 18.82 7.16
N LYS A 296 -13.98 19.33 7.84
CA LYS A 296 -12.63 19.43 7.25
C LYS A 296 -12.10 18.03 6.95
N ALA A 297 -11.52 17.85 5.75
CA ALA A 297 -10.85 16.60 5.40
C ALA A 297 -9.65 16.36 6.34
N THR A 298 -9.60 15.16 6.93
CA THR A 298 -8.55 14.74 7.87
C THR A 298 -7.76 13.60 7.28
N LEU A 299 -6.43 13.70 7.29
CA LEU A 299 -5.56 12.64 6.82
C LEU A 299 -5.63 11.44 7.77
N PHE A 300 -5.91 10.27 7.22
CA PHE A 300 -5.76 9.01 7.93
C PHE A 300 -4.31 8.55 7.91
N PHE A 301 -3.77 8.25 9.08
CA PHE A 301 -2.39 7.75 9.22
C PHE A 301 -2.39 6.39 9.90
N ALA A 302 -2.29 5.33 9.09
CA ALA A 302 -2.34 3.95 9.53
C ALA A 302 -1.40 3.61 10.71
N PRO A 303 -0.14 4.07 10.75
CA PRO A 303 0.74 3.81 11.89
C PRO A 303 0.25 4.34 13.24
N ALA A 304 -0.51 5.44 13.24
CA ALA A 304 -1.11 5.95 14.48
C ALA A 304 -2.19 5.02 15.02
N GLN A 305 -3.02 4.46 14.14
CA GLN A 305 -4.05 3.48 14.52
C GLN A 305 -3.42 2.15 14.97
N ILE A 306 -2.36 1.68 14.31
CA ILE A 306 -1.57 0.53 14.76
C ILE A 306 -1.07 0.74 16.19
N LYS A 307 -0.46 1.92 16.45
CA LYS A 307 0.03 2.23 17.80
C LYS A 307 -1.10 2.23 18.81
N LYS A 308 -2.20 2.94 18.53
CA LYS A 308 -3.37 3.00 19.41
C LYS A 308 -3.87 1.60 19.78
N ARG A 309 -4.10 0.75 18.75
CA ARG A 309 -4.62 -0.61 18.99
C ARG A 309 -3.60 -1.53 19.66
N SER A 310 -2.32 -1.35 19.41
CA SER A 310 -1.27 -2.08 20.12
C SER A 310 -1.22 -1.71 21.61
N ASP A 311 -1.44 -0.43 21.94
CA ASP A 311 -1.49 0.03 23.32
C ASP A 311 -2.77 -0.45 24.04
N GLU A 312 -3.92 -0.50 23.37
CA GLU A 312 -5.21 -0.92 23.92
C GLU A 312 -5.39 -2.44 24.02
N TRP A 313 -4.98 -3.18 22.98
CA TRP A 313 -5.25 -4.63 22.86
C TRP A 313 -4.00 -5.50 23.05
N SER A 314 -2.83 -4.97 22.99
CA SER A 314 -1.53 -5.57 22.72
C SER A 314 -1.25 -5.82 21.21
N ALA A 315 0.02 -5.83 20.86
CA ALA A 315 0.46 -6.12 19.49
C ALA A 315 0.06 -7.54 19.03
N SER A 316 0.01 -8.51 19.96
CA SER A 316 -0.39 -9.88 19.66
C SER A 316 -1.87 -9.97 19.27
N VAL A 317 -2.77 -9.34 20.02
CA VAL A 317 -4.21 -9.34 19.72
C VAL A 317 -4.50 -8.60 18.40
N LEU A 318 -3.85 -7.45 18.17
CA LEU A 318 -3.95 -6.75 16.90
C LEU A 318 -3.51 -7.64 15.73
N GLY A 319 -2.37 -8.32 15.87
CA GLY A 319 -1.86 -9.26 14.87
C GLY A 319 -2.84 -10.40 14.59
N GLN A 320 -3.41 -11.03 15.61
CA GLN A 320 -4.40 -12.10 15.45
C GLN A 320 -5.64 -11.64 14.68
N ARG A 321 -6.19 -10.48 15.01
CA ARG A 321 -7.37 -9.91 14.32
C ARG A 321 -7.06 -9.59 12.85
N LEU A 322 -5.90 -9.02 12.59
CA LEU A 322 -5.44 -8.76 11.23
C LEU A 322 -5.28 -10.04 10.42
N VAL A 323 -4.65 -11.07 10.98
CA VAL A 323 -4.48 -12.39 10.34
C VAL A 323 -5.82 -13.03 10.02
N GLN A 324 -6.75 -13.05 10.98
CA GLN A 324 -8.09 -13.62 10.76
C GLN A 324 -8.82 -12.91 9.61
N SER A 325 -8.79 -11.59 9.58
CA SER A 325 -9.42 -10.81 8.53
C SER A 325 -8.70 -10.98 7.19
N TRP A 326 -7.36 -11.08 7.20
CA TRP A 326 -6.56 -11.35 6.02
C TRP A 326 -6.89 -12.70 5.39
N GLN A 327 -7.04 -13.75 6.18
CA GLN A 327 -7.38 -15.09 5.68
C GLN A 327 -8.74 -15.07 4.97
N ALA A 328 -9.74 -14.40 5.53
CA ALA A 328 -11.04 -14.22 4.88
C ALA A 328 -10.94 -13.42 3.58
N PHE A 329 -10.14 -12.36 3.58
CA PHE A 329 -9.93 -11.51 2.40
C PHE A 329 -9.22 -12.26 1.28
N ILE A 330 -8.12 -12.96 1.59
CA ILE A 330 -7.35 -13.69 0.57
C ILE A 330 -8.15 -14.84 -0.04
N ALA A 331 -8.93 -15.54 0.78
CA ALA A 331 -9.84 -16.58 0.28
C ALA A 331 -10.87 -16.02 -0.72
N ARG A 332 -11.32 -14.77 -0.52
CA ARG A 332 -12.23 -14.09 -1.45
C ARG A 332 -11.53 -13.63 -2.72
N VAL A 333 -10.35 -13.02 -2.58
CA VAL A 333 -9.58 -12.48 -3.70
C VAL A 333 -9.07 -13.56 -4.64
N SER A 334 -8.62 -14.70 -4.08
CA SER A 334 -8.06 -15.83 -4.82
C SER A 334 -9.10 -16.86 -5.24
N ASN A 335 -10.39 -16.58 -5.06
CA ASN A 335 -11.45 -17.49 -5.52
C ASN A 335 -11.34 -17.69 -7.05
N PRO A 336 -11.09 -18.93 -7.55
CA PRO A 336 -10.86 -19.18 -8.97
C PRO A 336 -12.11 -18.94 -9.82
N ASP A 337 -13.32 -19.09 -9.26
CA ASP A 337 -14.57 -18.90 -9.97
C ASP A 337 -14.90 -17.43 -10.22
N LEU A 338 -14.38 -16.54 -9.38
CA LEU A 338 -14.63 -15.10 -9.49
C LEU A 338 -13.43 -14.31 -8.95
N PRO A 339 -12.30 -14.33 -9.64
CA PRO A 339 -11.09 -13.68 -9.16
C PRO A 339 -11.23 -12.16 -9.17
N TRP A 340 -10.81 -11.53 -8.07
CA TRP A 340 -10.75 -10.06 -8.01
C TRP A 340 -9.51 -9.50 -8.71
N LEU A 341 -8.48 -10.34 -8.87
CA LEU A 341 -7.16 -9.94 -9.32
C LEU A 341 -6.57 -10.97 -10.26
N ASN A 342 -6.10 -10.50 -11.43
CA ASN A 342 -5.30 -11.27 -12.36
C ASN A 342 -3.83 -10.88 -12.17
N VAL A 343 -3.00 -11.80 -11.71
CA VAL A 343 -1.57 -11.56 -11.54
C VAL A 343 -0.88 -11.61 -12.90
N VAL A 344 -0.07 -10.60 -13.17
CA VAL A 344 0.75 -10.50 -14.39
C VAL A 344 2.22 -10.39 -13.94
N HIS A 345 3.02 -11.38 -14.35
CA HIS A 345 4.44 -11.42 -14.05
C HIS A 345 5.26 -10.69 -15.11
N HIS A 346 6.27 -9.95 -14.63
CA HIS A 346 7.22 -9.23 -15.46
C HIS A 346 8.64 -9.59 -15.01
N ALA A 347 9.36 -10.33 -15.84
CA ALA A 347 10.72 -10.76 -15.58
C ALA A 347 11.72 -9.97 -16.42
N GLY A 348 12.84 -9.65 -15.81
CA GLY A 348 13.92 -8.89 -16.40
C GLY A 348 13.73 -7.37 -16.33
N PRO A 349 14.86 -6.64 -16.36
CA PRO A 349 14.89 -5.20 -16.09
C PRO A 349 14.07 -4.36 -17.06
N ALA A 350 14.08 -4.70 -18.34
CA ALA A 350 13.32 -3.96 -19.37
C ALA A 350 11.81 -4.10 -19.17
N ALA A 351 11.33 -5.30 -18.79
CA ALA A 351 9.92 -5.55 -18.50
C ALA A 351 9.47 -4.79 -17.23
N VAL A 352 10.31 -4.78 -16.19
CA VAL A 352 10.08 -4.01 -14.96
C VAL A 352 9.97 -2.52 -15.24
N GLN A 353 10.90 -1.96 -16.03
CA GLN A 353 10.89 -0.55 -16.43
C GLN A 353 9.64 -0.20 -17.24
N ALA A 354 9.28 -1.00 -18.22
CA ALA A 354 8.07 -0.80 -19.03
C ALA A 354 6.79 -0.83 -18.18
N SER A 355 6.70 -1.78 -17.24
CA SER A 355 5.58 -1.89 -16.33
C SER A 355 5.50 -0.72 -15.37
N TYR A 356 6.63 -0.25 -14.85
CA TYR A 356 6.69 0.96 -14.02
C TYR A 356 6.10 2.17 -14.76
N LEU A 357 6.52 2.41 -16.00
CA LEU A 357 6.03 3.53 -16.83
C LEU A 357 4.52 3.39 -17.14
N SER A 358 4.03 2.16 -17.34
CA SER A 358 2.61 1.89 -17.54
C SER A 358 1.79 2.23 -16.28
N VAL A 359 2.23 1.79 -15.11
CA VAL A 359 1.56 2.08 -13.82
C VAL A 359 1.60 3.58 -13.52
N LEU A 360 2.72 4.25 -13.78
CA LEU A 360 2.86 5.71 -13.65
C LEU A 360 1.85 6.45 -14.54
N GLY A 361 1.60 5.94 -15.76
CA GLY A 361 0.63 6.50 -16.69
C GLY A 361 -0.85 6.36 -16.27
N GLY A 362 -1.15 5.55 -15.23
CA GLY A 362 -2.47 5.44 -14.63
C GLY A 362 -3.56 4.81 -15.52
N LYS A 363 -3.19 4.15 -16.63
CA LYS A 363 -4.12 3.58 -17.62
C LYS A 363 -4.32 2.06 -17.49
N GLY A 364 -3.86 1.46 -16.39
CA GLY A 364 -3.95 0.01 -16.18
C GLY A 364 -5.36 -0.49 -15.88
N ASP A 365 -5.63 -1.74 -16.25
CA ASP A 365 -6.83 -2.45 -15.81
C ASP A 365 -6.76 -2.65 -14.27
N PRO A 366 -7.76 -2.22 -13.49
CA PRO A 366 -7.76 -2.37 -12.03
C PRO A 366 -7.73 -3.83 -11.58
N ARG A 367 -8.15 -4.78 -12.45
CA ARG A 367 -8.05 -6.21 -12.19
C ARG A 367 -6.62 -6.73 -12.24
N GLN A 368 -5.69 -6.02 -12.87
CA GLN A 368 -4.31 -6.48 -12.97
C GLN A 368 -3.52 -6.18 -11.70
N GLY A 369 -2.75 -7.19 -11.27
CA GLY A 369 -1.73 -7.08 -10.26
C GLY A 369 -0.37 -7.38 -10.87
N HIS A 370 0.53 -6.40 -10.87
CA HIS A 370 1.84 -6.54 -11.49
C HIS A 370 2.86 -7.03 -10.45
N VAL A 371 3.43 -8.21 -10.70
CA VAL A 371 4.52 -8.79 -9.91
C VAL A 371 5.79 -8.79 -10.74
N MET A 372 6.83 -8.25 -10.17
CA MET A 372 8.09 -7.94 -10.83
C MET A 372 9.23 -8.83 -10.31
N ASN A 373 10.13 -9.20 -11.20
CA ASN A 373 11.41 -9.79 -10.88
C ASN A 373 12.49 -9.09 -11.73
N MET A 374 13.54 -8.56 -11.09
CA MET A 374 14.66 -7.93 -11.82
C MET A 374 15.59 -8.96 -12.48
N ASN A 375 15.52 -10.21 -12.08
CA ASN A 375 16.26 -11.28 -12.71
C ASN A 375 15.46 -11.86 -13.89
N GLU A 376 16.17 -12.40 -14.88
CA GLU A 376 15.60 -13.07 -16.04
C GLU A 376 15.10 -14.49 -15.69
#